data_d050725f987faefdd733ab39ce38a734
#
_entry.id   d050725f987faefdd733ab39ce38a734
#
_cell.length_a   1.000
_cell.length_b   1.000
_cell.length_c   1.000
_cell.angle_alpha   90.00
_cell.angle_beta   90.00
_cell.angle_gamma   90.00
#
_symmetry.space_group_name_H-M   'P 1'
#
loop_
_entity.id
_entity.type
_entity.pdbx_description
1 polymer ?
#
loop_
_entity_poly.entity_id
_entity_poly.type
_entity_poly.pdbx_seq_one_letter_code
_entity_poly.pdbx_strand_id
1 'polypeptide(L)'
;MREIEIEFKNLLTKDQYASLFEKYNLKNSEKIINKNFYYDDADENFKRIGAALRIRYTNKKTEMTLKIKGETQNIEINVPLDERYPKEPTALPILPNEIIAELERMNVKIKTPMLIQKIETLRCEIALEEGLLVLDETTFINDIIDYELEFETKDYETGVVAFEKLLEENNIDKNPAKPKIARAVEYSKL
;
A
#
# COMPACT_ATOMS: atom_id res chain seq x y z
N MET A 1 8.79 -1.18 -13.44
CA MET A 1 7.76 -1.86 -14.30
C MET A 1 6.45 -1.12 -14.10
N ARG A 2 5.60 -0.98 -15.14
CA ARG A 2 4.27 -0.37 -15.03
C ARG A 2 3.22 -1.48 -14.96
N GLU A 3 2.45 -1.50 -13.91
CA GLU A 3 1.48 -2.56 -13.60
C GLU A 3 0.10 -1.97 -13.36
N ILE A 4 -0.92 -2.76 -13.59
CA ILE A 4 -2.30 -2.46 -13.22
C ILE A 4 -2.62 -3.33 -12.01
N GLU A 5 -3.12 -2.71 -10.96
CA GLU A 5 -3.50 -3.38 -9.73
C GLU A 5 -5.00 -3.18 -9.48
N ILE A 6 -5.69 -4.30 -9.26
CA ILE A 6 -7.08 -4.32 -8.82
C ILE A 6 -7.08 -4.88 -7.41
N GLU A 7 -7.42 -4.03 -6.44
CA GLU A 7 -7.42 -4.38 -5.02
C GLU A 7 -8.70 -3.91 -4.32
N PHE A 8 -9.19 -4.73 -3.43
CA PHE A 8 -10.27 -4.41 -2.51
C PHE A 8 -9.72 -4.37 -1.09
N LYS A 9 -10.21 -3.45 -0.26
CA LYS A 9 -9.68 -3.23 1.09
C LYS A 9 -10.78 -3.05 2.10
N ASN A 10 -10.60 -3.67 3.26
CA ASN A 10 -11.49 -3.51 4.41
C ASN A 10 -10.67 -3.36 5.69
N LEU A 11 -11.00 -2.39 6.52
CA LEU A 11 -10.45 -2.33 7.88
C LEU A 11 -11.05 -3.45 8.72
N LEU A 12 -10.22 -4.00 9.58
CA LEU A 12 -10.59 -5.06 10.51
C LEU A 12 -10.47 -4.58 11.95
N THR A 13 -11.27 -5.16 12.82
CA THR A 13 -10.95 -5.16 14.25
C THR A 13 -9.80 -6.11 14.53
N LYS A 14 -9.15 -5.96 15.68
CA LYS A 14 -8.09 -6.88 16.13
C LYS A 14 -8.57 -8.32 16.20
N ASP A 15 -9.80 -8.55 16.66
CA ASP A 15 -10.38 -9.88 16.80
C ASP A 15 -10.67 -10.51 15.43
N GLN A 16 -11.18 -9.73 14.47
CA GLN A 16 -11.37 -10.20 13.09
C GLN A 16 -10.05 -10.57 12.43
N TYR A 17 -9.01 -9.74 12.60
CA TYR A 17 -7.65 -10.04 12.12
C TYR A 17 -7.12 -11.34 12.74
N ALA A 18 -7.23 -11.51 14.06
CA ALA A 18 -6.78 -12.72 14.75
C ALA A 18 -7.53 -13.97 14.28
N SER A 19 -8.86 -13.87 14.07
CA SER A 19 -9.69 -14.96 13.54
C SER A 19 -9.23 -15.39 12.14
N LEU A 20 -8.99 -14.45 11.23
CA LEU A 20 -8.48 -14.75 9.89
C LEU A 20 -7.07 -15.34 9.94
N PHE A 21 -6.21 -14.79 10.80
CA PHE A 21 -4.85 -15.28 11.00
C PHE A 21 -4.82 -16.76 11.45
N GLU A 22 -5.73 -17.16 12.35
CA GLU A 22 -5.90 -18.55 12.77
C GLU A 22 -6.52 -19.41 11.67
N LYS A 23 -7.61 -18.94 11.04
CA LYS A 23 -8.32 -19.66 9.96
C LYS A 23 -7.38 -20.08 8.83
N TYR A 24 -6.48 -19.18 8.42
CA TYR A 24 -5.50 -19.45 7.37
C TYR A 24 -4.18 -20.03 7.87
N ASN A 25 -4.08 -20.38 9.17
CA ASN A 25 -2.90 -20.98 9.80
C ASN A 25 -1.59 -20.19 9.57
N LEU A 26 -1.66 -18.87 9.69
CA LEU A 26 -0.57 -17.96 9.35
C LEU A 26 0.53 -17.85 10.41
N LYS A 27 0.41 -18.58 11.53
CA LYS A 27 1.41 -18.56 12.61
C LYS A 27 2.83 -18.88 12.10
N ASN A 28 2.93 -19.84 11.17
CA ASN A 28 4.18 -20.33 10.63
C ASN A 28 4.43 -19.87 9.17
N SER A 29 3.56 -19.01 8.61
CA SER A 29 3.76 -18.45 7.28
C SER A 29 4.91 -17.44 7.24
N GLU A 30 5.47 -17.23 6.07
CA GLU A 30 6.41 -16.14 5.85
C GLU A 30 5.72 -14.80 6.13
N LYS A 31 6.36 -13.98 6.95
CA LYS A 31 5.91 -12.63 7.25
C LYS A 31 6.81 -11.63 6.56
N ILE A 32 6.20 -10.69 5.87
CA ILE A 32 6.92 -9.63 5.17
C ILE A 32 6.83 -8.35 6.00
N ILE A 33 7.96 -7.82 6.41
CA ILE A 33 8.01 -6.51 7.05
C ILE A 33 8.25 -5.47 5.98
N ASN A 34 7.26 -4.61 5.76
CA ASN A 34 7.30 -3.50 4.83
C ASN A 34 7.54 -2.19 5.59
N LYS A 35 8.72 -1.59 5.45
CA LYS A 35 8.99 -0.23 5.92
C LYS A 35 8.74 0.73 4.76
N ASN A 36 7.66 1.50 4.83
CA ASN A 36 7.23 2.41 3.78
C ASN A 36 7.52 3.84 4.18
N PHE A 37 8.25 4.55 3.33
CA PHE A 37 8.59 5.95 3.46
C PHE A 37 7.84 6.70 2.36
N TYR A 38 6.91 7.56 2.73
CA TYR A 38 6.08 8.31 1.78
C TYR A 38 6.59 9.71 1.61
N TYR A 39 6.48 10.19 0.37
CA TYR A 39 7.02 11.48 -0.05
C TYR A 39 5.95 12.29 -0.78
N ASP A 40 5.97 13.59 -0.55
CA ASP A 40 5.23 14.57 -1.37
C ASP A 40 6.06 15.84 -1.49
N ASP A 41 5.76 16.68 -2.45
CA ASP A 41 6.40 17.97 -2.56
C ASP A 41 5.67 19.05 -1.74
N ALA A 42 6.27 20.23 -1.65
CA ALA A 42 5.74 21.35 -0.85
C ALA A 42 4.34 21.83 -1.29
N ASP A 43 3.94 21.50 -2.52
CA ASP A 43 2.62 21.87 -3.07
C ASP A 43 1.61 20.72 -2.98
N GLU A 44 1.97 19.58 -2.31
CA GLU A 44 1.17 18.35 -2.19
C GLU A 44 0.72 17.81 -3.57
N ASN A 45 1.57 17.86 -4.57
CA ASN A 45 1.20 17.51 -5.94
C ASN A 45 0.82 16.04 -6.10
N PHE A 46 1.50 15.10 -5.42
CA PHE A 46 1.12 13.69 -5.48
C PHE A 46 -0.26 13.47 -4.87
N LYS A 47 -0.53 14.03 -3.71
CA LYS A 47 -1.86 13.98 -3.08
C LYS A 47 -2.94 14.59 -3.97
N ARG A 48 -2.66 15.74 -4.59
CA ARG A 48 -3.62 16.46 -5.45
C ARG A 48 -4.03 15.67 -6.69
N ILE A 49 -3.14 14.85 -7.23
CA ILE A 49 -3.43 13.97 -8.38
C ILE A 49 -3.94 12.57 -7.96
N GLY A 50 -4.20 12.37 -6.67
CA GLY A 50 -4.62 11.07 -6.15
C GLY A 50 -3.53 9.99 -6.21
N ALA A 51 -2.25 10.40 -6.18
CA ALA A 51 -1.12 9.49 -6.20
C ALA A 51 -0.41 9.43 -4.84
N ALA A 52 0.42 8.40 -4.69
CA ALA A 52 1.35 8.24 -3.57
C ALA A 52 2.73 7.83 -4.10
N LEU A 53 3.76 8.57 -3.71
CA LEU A 53 5.16 8.21 -3.96
C LEU A 53 5.74 7.62 -2.69
N ARG A 54 6.31 6.41 -2.76
CA ARG A 54 6.96 5.76 -1.62
C ARG A 54 8.26 5.09 -1.98
N ILE A 55 9.15 4.96 -0.99
CA ILE A 55 10.22 3.97 -0.99
C ILE A 55 9.82 2.89 0.02
N ARG A 56 9.86 1.63 -0.42
CA ARG A 56 9.61 0.46 0.41
C ARG A 56 10.90 -0.32 0.62
N TYR A 57 11.21 -0.57 1.86
CA TYR A 57 12.28 -1.47 2.27
C TYR A 57 11.67 -2.76 2.80
N THR A 58 12.14 -3.88 2.29
CA THR A 58 11.83 -5.21 2.80
C THR A 58 13.13 -5.96 3.08
N ASN A 59 13.02 -7.15 3.64
CA ASN A 59 14.18 -8.05 3.79
C ASN A 59 14.72 -8.57 2.44
N LYS A 60 13.97 -8.42 1.34
CA LYS A 60 14.32 -8.96 0.01
C LYS A 60 14.74 -7.89 -0.98
N LYS A 61 14.14 -6.71 -0.91
CA LYS A 61 14.34 -5.65 -1.91
C LYS A 61 14.08 -4.26 -1.34
N THR A 62 14.63 -3.28 -2.04
CA THR A 62 14.24 -1.87 -1.90
C THR A 62 13.68 -1.41 -3.23
N GLU A 63 12.54 -0.74 -3.21
CA GLU A 63 11.91 -0.23 -4.43
C GLU A 63 11.23 1.12 -4.20
N MET A 64 11.23 1.96 -5.23
CA MET A 64 10.41 3.15 -5.29
C MET A 64 9.16 2.87 -6.09
N THR A 65 8.01 3.23 -5.54
CA THR A 65 6.70 3.02 -6.18
C THR A 65 5.98 4.35 -6.32
N LEU A 66 5.49 4.65 -7.52
CA LEU A 66 4.45 5.64 -7.74
C LEU A 66 3.14 4.88 -7.96
N LYS A 67 2.19 5.01 -7.03
CA LYS A 67 0.84 4.44 -7.14
C LYS A 67 -0.14 5.56 -7.44
N ILE A 68 -0.89 5.43 -8.53
CA ILE A 68 -1.90 6.40 -8.99
C ILE A 68 -3.25 5.73 -8.87
N LYS A 69 -4.13 6.35 -8.08
CA LYS A 69 -5.49 5.85 -7.85
C LYS A 69 -6.35 6.02 -9.09
N GLY A 70 -7.01 4.95 -9.50
CA GLY A 70 -8.09 4.96 -10.48
C GLY A 70 -9.45 4.64 -9.84
N GLU A 71 -10.48 4.54 -10.65
CA GLU A 71 -11.85 4.21 -10.18
C GLU A 71 -11.97 2.74 -9.80
N THR A 72 -11.56 1.83 -10.67
CA THR A 72 -11.65 0.37 -10.49
C THR A 72 -10.29 -0.31 -10.40
N GLN A 73 -9.23 0.37 -10.81
CA GLN A 73 -7.87 -0.16 -10.85
C GLN A 73 -6.86 0.95 -10.62
N ASN A 74 -5.75 0.62 -9.97
CA ASN A 74 -4.64 1.54 -9.78
C ASN A 74 -3.56 1.30 -10.84
N ILE A 75 -2.76 2.33 -11.07
CA ILE A 75 -1.53 2.20 -11.85
C ILE A 75 -0.37 2.25 -10.87
N GLU A 76 0.51 1.26 -10.91
CA GLU A 76 1.76 1.26 -10.16
C GLU A 76 2.96 1.27 -11.09
N ILE A 77 3.90 2.16 -10.81
CA ILE A 77 5.23 2.17 -11.41
C ILE A 77 6.22 1.77 -10.33
N ASN A 78 6.70 0.52 -10.42
CA ASN A 78 7.64 -0.07 -9.48
C ASN A 78 9.05 -0.04 -10.08
N VAL A 79 9.99 0.61 -9.37
CA VAL A 79 11.39 0.74 -9.77
C VAL A 79 12.28 0.20 -8.66
N PRO A 80 13.01 -0.91 -8.91
CA PRO A 80 14.01 -1.41 -7.97
C PRO A 80 15.10 -0.36 -7.72
N LEU A 81 15.48 -0.19 -6.46
CA LEU A 81 16.59 0.67 -6.05
C LEU A 81 17.78 -0.19 -5.67
N ASP A 82 18.96 0.17 -6.15
CA ASP A 82 20.19 -0.51 -5.81
C ASP A 82 20.82 0.02 -4.50
N GLU A 83 21.91 -0.63 -4.05
CA GLU A 83 22.59 -0.28 -2.80
C GLU A 83 23.21 1.13 -2.78
N ARG A 84 23.37 1.76 -3.95
CA ARG A 84 23.89 3.13 -4.08
C ARG A 84 22.84 4.17 -3.78
N TYR A 85 21.56 3.79 -3.78
CA TYR A 85 20.50 4.71 -3.40
C TYR A 85 20.57 5.02 -1.89
N PRO A 86 20.47 6.29 -1.49
CA PRO A 86 20.53 6.66 -0.08
C PRO A 86 19.53 5.87 0.76
N LYS A 87 19.96 5.40 1.93
CA LYS A 87 19.05 4.76 2.88
C LYS A 87 18.22 5.84 3.58
N GLU A 88 16.91 5.62 3.58
CA GLU A 88 15.93 6.49 4.28
C GLU A 88 16.09 7.99 3.97
N PRO A 89 16.15 8.40 2.71
CA PRO A 89 16.39 9.80 2.38
C PRO A 89 15.24 10.68 2.88
N THR A 90 15.57 11.88 3.37
CA THR A 90 14.56 12.88 3.78
C THR A 90 14.03 13.68 2.59
N ALA A 91 14.72 13.65 1.44
CA ALA A 91 14.33 14.29 0.20
C ALA A 91 14.74 13.44 -0.99
N LEU A 92 14.00 13.56 -2.08
CA LEU A 92 14.23 12.85 -3.35
C LEU A 92 14.58 13.87 -4.46
N PRO A 93 15.82 14.36 -4.52
CA PRO A 93 16.19 15.36 -5.54
C PRO A 93 16.23 14.76 -6.96
N ILE A 94 16.34 13.44 -7.07
CA ILE A 94 16.37 12.71 -8.33
C ILE A 94 15.37 11.56 -8.24
N LEU A 95 14.44 11.50 -9.18
CA LEU A 95 13.50 10.38 -9.33
C LEU A 95 13.95 9.47 -10.49
N PRO A 96 13.60 8.17 -10.43
CA PRO A 96 13.79 7.26 -11.56
C PRO A 96 13.07 7.75 -12.83
N ASN A 97 13.69 7.50 -13.98
CA ASN A 97 13.15 7.94 -15.28
C ASN A 97 11.73 7.40 -15.55
N GLU A 98 11.42 6.20 -15.10
CA GLU A 98 10.10 5.59 -15.25
C GLU A 98 9.01 6.38 -14.51
N ILE A 99 9.33 6.89 -13.34
CA ILE A 99 8.41 7.74 -12.55
C ILE A 99 8.29 9.12 -13.21
N ILE A 100 9.41 9.71 -13.65
CA ILE A 100 9.41 11.00 -14.37
C ILE A 100 8.54 10.89 -15.62
N ALA A 101 8.73 9.85 -16.43
CA ALA A 101 7.96 9.63 -17.66
C ALA A 101 6.44 9.50 -17.39
N GLU A 102 6.02 8.89 -16.28
CA GLU A 102 4.61 8.82 -15.93
C GLU A 102 4.05 10.18 -15.49
N LEU A 103 4.80 10.95 -14.70
CA LEU A 103 4.40 12.29 -14.30
C LEU A 103 4.30 13.24 -15.52
N GLU A 104 5.23 13.14 -16.47
CA GLU A 104 5.19 13.89 -17.73
C GLU A 104 3.95 13.51 -18.56
N ARG A 105 3.62 12.20 -18.66
CA ARG A 105 2.41 11.70 -19.35
C ARG A 105 1.12 12.28 -18.74
N MET A 106 1.11 12.48 -17.43
CA MET A 106 0.02 13.12 -16.70
C MET A 106 0.06 14.65 -16.77
N ASN A 107 1.09 15.25 -17.39
CA ASN A 107 1.36 16.68 -17.40
C ASN A 107 1.49 17.29 -15.99
N VAL A 108 2.11 16.52 -15.06
CA VAL A 108 2.32 16.92 -13.67
C VAL A 108 3.76 17.37 -13.48
N LYS A 109 3.93 18.58 -12.98
CA LYS A 109 5.23 19.12 -12.55
C LYS A 109 5.31 19.05 -11.04
N ILE A 110 6.40 18.51 -10.53
CA ILE A 110 6.67 18.40 -9.10
C ILE A 110 7.93 19.18 -8.73
N LYS A 111 7.99 19.62 -7.49
CA LYS A 111 9.22 20.06 -6.83
C LYS A 111 9.93 18.86 -6.21
N THR A 112 11.05 19.08 -5.52
CA THR A 112 11.75 18.01 -4.80
C THR A 112 10.81 17.38 -3.75
N PRO A 113 10.47 16.09 -3.87
CA PRO A 113 9.63 15.41 -2.85
C PRO A 113 10.40 15.28 -1.54
N MET A 114 9.72 15.56 -0.45
CA MET A 114 10.22 15.47 0.93
C MET A 114 9.52 14.33 1.64
N LEU A 115 10.20 13.69 2.59
CA LEU A 115 9.62 12.66 3.44
C LEU A 115 8.49 13.28 4.29
N ILE A 116 7.30 12.70 4.19
CA ILE A 116 6.12 13.15 4.93
C ILE A 116 5.65 12.15 5.99
N GLN A 117 5.82 10.83 5.75
CA GLN A 117 5.39 9.79 6.68
C GLN A 117 6.25 8.53 6.59
N LYS A 118 6.39 7.84 7.73
CA LYS A 118 6.97 6.49 7.85
C LYS A 118 5.92 5.55 8.42
N ILE A 119 5.75 4.40 7.80
CA ILE A 119 4.76 3.39 8.19
C ILE A 119 5.44 2.02 8.15
N GLU A 120 5.26 1.22 9.19
CA GLU A 120 5.70 -0.17 9.19
C GLU A 120 4.47 -1.10 9.12
N THR A 121 4.50 -2.08 8.23
CA THR A 121 3.43 -3.05 8.06
C THR A 121 3.99 -4.47 8.12
N LEU A 122 3.44 -5.27 9.02
CA LEU A 122 3.61 -6.71 9.02
C LEU A 122 2.55 -7.32 8.11
N ARG A 123 2.99 -7.95 7.02
CA ARG A 123 2.15 -8.49 5.96
C ARG A 123 2.23 -10.01 5.90
N CYS A 124 1.07 -10.66 5.81
CA CYS A 124 0.91 -12.05 5.45
C CYS A 124 0.13 -12.17 4.15
N GLU A 125 0.61 -13.03 3.24
CA GLU A 125 0.00 -13.24 1.92
C GLU A 125 -0.47 -14.67 1.78
N ILE A 126 -1.66 -14.87 1.22
CA ILE A 126 -2.29 -16.16 1.00
C ILE A 126 -2.81 -16.22 -0.43
N ALA A 127 -2.24 -17.14 -1.23
CA ALA A 127 -2.77 -17.39 -2.58
C ALA A 127 -4.08 -18.17 -2.48
N LEU A 128 -5.16 -17.60 -3.03
CA LEU A 128 -6.44 -18.24 -3.22
C LEU A 128 -6.68 -18.48 -4.72
N GLU A 129 -7.71 -19.23 -5.05
CA GLU A 129 -8.05 -19.53 -6.45
C GLU A 129 -8.43 -18.24 -7.21
N GLU A 130 -9.16 -17.35 -6.54
CA GLU A 130 -9.69 -16.12 -7.15
C GLU A 130 -8.73 -14.92 -7.08
N GLY A 131 -7.64 -15.01 -6.27
CA GLY A 131 -6.73 -13.90 -6.08
C GLY A 131 -5.75 -14.07 -4.93
N LEU A 132 -5.12 -12.98 -4.52
CA LEU A 132 -4.21 -12.91 -3.39
C LEU A 132 -4.89 -12.24 -2.21
N LEU A 133 -5.09 -12.98 -1.13
CA LEU A 133 -5.54 -12.45 0.14
C LEU A 133 -4.34 -11.92 0.92
N VAL A 134 -4.45 -10.72 1.45
CA VAL A 134 -3.41 -10.07 2.22
C VAL A 134 -3.97 -9.63 3.57
N LEU A 135 -3.28 -9.98 4.64
CA LEU A 135 -3.54 -9.48 5.99
C LEU A 135 -2.40 -8.58 6.43
N ASP A 136 -2.73 -7.34 6.72
CA ASP A 136 -1.79 -6.32 7.17
C ASP A 136 -2.07 -5.88 8.61
N GLU A 137 -1.04 -5.92 9.45
CA GLU A 137 -0.98 -5.20 10.71
C GLU A 137 -0.05 -4.01 10.52
N THR A 138 -0.57 -2.80 10.61
CA THR A 138 0.18 -1.58 10.31
C THR A 138 0.37 -0.74 11.55
N THR A 139 1.64 -0.42 11.85
CA THR A 139 2.03 0.51 12.90
C THR A 139 2.27 1.88 12.31
N PHE A 140 1.54 2.86 12.82
CA PHE A 140 1.64 4.28 12.48
C PHE A 140 2.37 5.08 13.57
N ILE A 141 2.41 6.38 13.41
CA ILE A 141 2.94 7.30 14.42
C ILE A 141 2.18 7.15 15.76
N ASN A 142 2.86 7.43 16.88
CA ASN A 142 2.33 7.29 18.23
C ASN A 142 1.86 5.85 18.58
N ASP A 143 2.49 4.84 17.97
CA ASP A 143 2.20 3.42 18.16
C ASP A 143 0.73 3.04 17.88
N ILE A 144 0.04 3.84 17.07
CA ILE A 144 -1.31 3.50 16.62
C ILE A 144 -1.20 2.31 15.67
N ILE A 145 -1.99 1.28 15.94
CA ILE A 145 -2.04 0.06 15.13
C ILE A 145 -3.42 -0.07 14.52
N ASP A 146 -3.49 -0.34 13.21
CA ASP A 146 -4.70 -0.81 12.56
C ASP A 146 -4.46 -2.11 11.78
N TYR A 147 -5.57 -2.75 11.44
CA TYR A 147 -5.61 -4.04 10.76
C TYR A 147 -6.40 -3.90 9.47
N GLU A 148 -5.89 -4.50 8.40
CA GLU A 148 -6.49 -4.40 7.08
C GLU A 148 -6.49 -5.75 6.37
N LEU A 149 -7.60 -6.05 5.74
CA LEU A 149 -7.74 -7.11 4.76
C LEU A 149 -7.67 -6.48 3.37
N GLU A 150 -6.75 -6.97 2.54
CA GLU A 150 -6.67 -6.62 1.13
C GLU A 150 -6.94 -7.88 0.30
N PHE A 151 -7.55 -7.72 -0.85
CA PHE A 151 -7.75 -8.77 -1.83
C PHE A 151 -7.34 -8.27 -3.21
N GLU A 152 -6.29 -8.84 -3.77
CA GLU A 152 -5.74 -8.49 -5.07
C GLU A 152 -6.21 -9.50 -6.12
N THR A 153 -6.68 -9.02 -7.25
CA THR A 153 -7.24 -9.85 -8.33
C THR A 153 -6.82 -9.32 -9.69
N LYS A 154 -7.10 -10.11 -10.73
CA LYS A 154 -6.84 -9.75 -12.13
C LYS A 154 -8.07 -9.19 -12.83
N ASP A 155 -9.26 -9.42 -12.30
CA ASP A 155 -10.51 -8.98 -12.86
C ASP A 155 -11.40 -8.32 -11.81
N TYR A 156 -11.92 -7.14 -12.12
CA TYR A 156 -12.66 -6.34 -11.15
C TYR A 156 -14.01 -6.97 -10.77
N GLU A 157 -14.78 -7.45 -11.74
CA GLU A 157 -16.14 -7.93 -11.48
C GLU A 157 -16.13 -9.23 -10.66
N THR A 158 -15.29 -10.18 -11.04
CA THR A 158 -15.12 -11.42 -10.27
C THR A 158 -14.49 -11.14 -8.90
N GLY A 159 -13.58 -10.18 -8.81
CA GLY A 159 -12.95 -9.75 -7.59
C GLY A 159 -13.93 -9.13 -6.58
N VAL A 160 -14.87 -8.31 -7.04
CA VAL A 160 -15.94 -7.78 -6.15
C VAL A 160 -16.71 -8.92 -5.52
N VAL A 161 -17.18 -9.89 -6.33
CA VAL A 161 -17.97 -11.02 -5.84
C VAL A 161 -17.19 -11.87 -4.85
N ALA A 162 -15.93 -12.18 -5.19
CA ALA A 162 -15.06 -12.97 -4.32
C ALA A 162 -14.77 -12.26 -2.99
N PHE A 163 -14.51 -10.95 -3.04
CA PHE A 163 -14.24 -10.16 -1.85
C PHE A 163 -15.49 -10.02 -0.94
N GLU A 164 -16.67 -9.77 -1.51
CA GLU A 164 -17.92 -9.70 -0.76
C GLU A 164 -18.24 -11.04 -0.07
N LYS A 165 -18.09 -12.15 -0.80
CA LYS A 165 -18.23 -13.49 -0.25
C LYS A 165 -17.23 -13.76 0.90
N LEU A 166 -15.98 -13.33 0.73
CA LEU A 166 -14.94 -13.46 1.77
C LEU A 166 -15.34 -12.73 3.04
N LEU A 167 -15.87 -11.51 2.95
CA LEU A 167 -16.35 -10.75 4.10
C LEU A 167 -17.53 -11.46 4.78
N GLU A 168 -18.52 -11.89 4.00
CA GLU A 168 -19.72 -12.58 4.50
C GLU A 168 -19.38 -13.89 5.24
N GLU A 169 -18.56 -14.75 4.63
CA GLU A 169 -18.13 -16.03 5.20
C GLU A 169 -17.36 -15.90 6.52
N ASN A 170 -16.81 -14.72 6.79
CA ASN A 170 -16.05 -14.42 8.00
C ASN A 170 -16.79 -13.48 8.96
N ASN A 171 -18.06 -13.17 8.68
CA ASN A 171 -18.87 -12.23 9.47
C ASN A 171 -18.19 -10.87 9.66
N ILE A 172 -17.60 -10.34 8.58
CA ILE A 172 -16.92 -9.05 8.57
C ILE A 172 -17.80 -8.03 7.86
N ASP A 173 -18.16 -6.96 8.56
CA ASP A 173 -18.91 -5.86 7.96
C ASP A 173 -18.05 -5.07 6.98
N LYS A 174 -18.70 -4.52 5.94
CA LYS A 174 -18.01 -3.63 5.00
C LYS A 174 -17.56 -2.36 5.70
N ASN A 175 -16.24 -2.17 5.75
CA ASN A 175 -15.56 -1.01 6.29
C ASN A 175 -14.38 -0.63 5.38
N PRO A 176 -14.64 -0.02 4.20
CA PRO A 176 -13.62 0.25 3.19
C PRO A 176 -12.46 1.07 3.75
N ALA A 177 -11.25 0.57 3.59
CA ALA A 177 -10.06 1.23 4.08
C ALA A 177 -9.63 2.37 3.14
N LYS A 178 -9.37 3.56 3.73
CA LYS A 178 -8.61 4.60 3.04
C LYS A 178 -7.17 4.13 2.81
N PRO A 179 -6.46 4.68 1.78
CA PRO A 179 -5.03 4.39 1.60
C PRO A 179 -4.23 4.60 2.91
N LYS A 180 -3.25 3.73 3.18
CA LYS A 180 -2.42 3.79 4.40
C LYS A 180 -1.82 5.18 4.64
N ILE A 181 -1.33 5.85 3.58
CA ILE A 181 -0.80 7.22 3.70
C ILE A 181 -1.86 8.23 4.17
N ALA A 182 -3.10 8.10 3.72
CA ALA A 182 -4.18 9.00 4.15
C ALA A 182 -4.50 8.79 5.63
N ARG A 183 -4.55 7.53 6.10
CA ARG A 183 -4.73 7.21 7.51
C ARG A 183 -3.56 7.72 8.36
N ALA A 184 -2.31 7.55 7.87
CA ALA A 184 -1.12 8.06 8.57
C ALA A 184 -1.17 9.57 8.79
N VAL A 185 -1.62 10.33 7.79
CA VAL A 185 -1.80 11.78 7.92
C VAL A 185 -2.95 12.14 8.89
N GLU A 186 -4.00 11.33 8.94
CA GLU A 186 -5.09 11.51 9.91
C GLU A 186 -4.60 11.25 11.34
N TYR A 187 -3.90 10.13 11.57
CA TYR A 187 -3.36 9.75 12.88
C TYR A 187 -2.27 10.69 13.39
N SER A 188 -1.52 11.35 12.50
CA SER A 188 -0.52 12.33 12.91
C SER A 188 -1.10 13.63 13.49
N LYS A 189 -2.42 13.81 13.44
CA LYS A 189 -3.13 14.97 14.00
C LYS A 189 -3.75 14.70 15.37
N LEU A 190 -3.69 13.44 15.82
CA LEU A 190 -4.15 13.01 17.15
C LEU A 190 -3.05 13.16 18.19
#